data_ab8702fe0e591a9e5d384e3b5127a871
#
_entry.id   ab8702fe0e591a9e5d384e3b5127a871
#
_cell.length_a   1.000
_cell.length_b   1.000
_cell.length_c   1.000
_cell.angle_alpha   90.00
_cell.angle_beta   90.00
_cell.angle_gamma   90.00
#
_symmetry.space_group_name_H-M   'P 1'
#
loop_
_entity.id
_entity.type
_entity.pdbx_description
1 polymer ?
#
loop_
_entity_poly.entity_id
_entity_poly.type
_entity_poly.pdbx_seq_one_letter_code
_entity_poly.pdbx_strand_id
1 'polypeptide(L)'
;SKLGGQSLVSVPAKKFALGFAPPLIVGVAVVLGLWKNEYYYAIPPVCMLCYGAAVVCGGAFSVRVVPVMGWCFMSLGAAAFLLPTTYGNLMMAASFGLLHMAFGAVIAKRYGG
;
A
#
# COMPACT_ATOMS: atom_id res chain seq x y z
N SER A 1 26.85 4.26 -2.55
CA SER A 1 27.03 4.54 -2.66
C SER A 1 27.52 5.41 -3.06
N LYS A 2 28.36 5.95 -2.98
CA LYS A 2 28.45 6.66 -3.56
C LYS A 2 28.14 6.25 -4.47
N LEU A 3 28.57 5.51 -4.56
CA LEU A 3 27.84 4.78 -5.38
C LEU A 3 26.66 4.24 -4.72
N GLY A 4 26.74 3.77 -3.53
CA GLY A 4 25.63 3.28 -2.77
C GLY A 4 24.60 4.36 -2.53
N GLY A 5 25.07 5.54 -2.19
CA GLY A 5 24.19 6.66 -1.99
C GLY A 5 23.45 7.03 -3.25
N GLN A 6 24.12 6.98 -4.36
CA GLN A 6 23.47 7.27 -5.62
C GLN A 6 22.38 6.29 -5.95
N SER A 7 22.59 5.01 -5.64
CA SER A 7 21.58 4.01 -5.88
C SER A 7 20.33 4.25 -5.08
N LEU A 8 20.46 4.69 -3.84
CA LEU A 8 19.31 4.92 -2.97
C LEU A 8 18.47 6.07 -3.44
N VAL A 9 19.08 7.10 -4.03
CA VAL A 9 18.34 8.25 -4.54
C VAL A 9 18.28 8.22 -6.06
N SER A 10 18.37 7.04 -6.63
CA SER A 10 18.36 6.84 -8.06
C SER A 10 17.01 7.24 -8.67
N VAL A 11 16.98 7.30 -10.00
CA VAL A 11 15.77 7.62 -10.73
C VAL A 11 14.62 6.67 -10.37
N PRO A 12 14.82 5.34 -10.29
CA PRO A 12 13.71 4.46 -9.90
C PRO A 12 13.14 4.79 -8.53
N ALA A 13 13.98 5.16 -7.56
CA ALA A 13 13.50 5.51 -6.24
C ALA A 13 12.65 6.78 -6.28
N LYS A 14 13.07 7.77 -7.07
CA LYS A 14 12.31 9.00 -7.23
C LYS A 14 10.97 8.74 -7.92
N LYS A 15 10.97 7.90 -8.95
CA LYS A 15 9.73 7.56 -9.64
C LYS A 15 8.75 6.85 -8.74
N PHE A 16 9.27 5.92 -7.91
CA PHE A 16 8.42 5.25 -6.94
C PHE A 16 7.79 6.26 -6.00
N ALA A 17 8.58 7.15 -5.43
CA ALA A 17 8.09 8.15 -4.49
C ALA A 17 7.05 9.07 -5.13
N LEU A 18 7.29 9.52 -6.36
CA LEU A 18 6.37 10.40 -7.05
C LEU A 18 5.04 9.71 -7.37
N GLY A 19 5.07 8.43 -7.69
CA GLY A 19 3.85 7.68 -7.95
C GLY A 19 3.12 7.27 -6.67
N PHE A 20 3.89 6.96 -5.64
CA PHE A 20 3.36 6.49 -4.37
C PHE A 20 2.70 7.60 -3.55
N ALA A 21 3.30 8.79 -3.57
CA ALA A 21 2.88 9.89 -2.70
C ALA A 21 1.46 10.40 -2.97
N PRO A 22 1.05 10.70 -4.22
CA PRO A 22 -0.28 11.29 -4.43
C PRO A 22 -1.44 10.42 -3.90
N PRO A 23 -1.54 9.13 -4.20
CA PRO A 23 -2.63 8.34 -3.65
C PRO A 23 -2.56 8.23 -2.13
N LEU A 24 -1.36 8.20 -1.57
CA LEU A 24 -1.20 8.13 -0.13
C LEU A 24 -1.67 9.42 0.54
N ILE A 25 -1.34 10.56 -0.06
CA ILE A 25 -1.78 11.85 0.45
C ILE A 25 -3.30 11.94 0.41
N VAL A 26 -3.91 11.51 -0.68
CA VAL A 26 -5.36 11.46 -0.80
C VAL A 26 -5.95 10.57 0.29
N GLY A 27 -5.32 9.42 0.52
CA GLY A 27 -5.77 8.51 1.56
C GLY A 27 -5.74 9.14 2.93
N VAL A 28 -4.66 9.85 3.26
CA VAL A 28 -4.55 10.53 4.54
C VAL A 28 -5.66 11.58 4.69
N ALA A 29 -5.89 12.37 3.64
CA ALA A 29 -6.93 13.39 3.68
C ALA A 29 -8.31 12.78 3.90
N VAL A 30 -8.60 11.69 3.18
CA VAL A 30 -9.90 11.02 3.31
C VAL A 30 -10.05 10.42 4.71
N VAL A 31 -9.01 9.78 5.23
CA VAL A 31 -9.06 9.18 6.56
C VAL A 31 -9.29 10.25 7.62
N LEU A 32 -8.63 11.39 7.51
CA LEU A 32 -8.85 12.48 8.46
C LEU A 32 -10.28 12.99 8.40
N GLY A 33 -10.85 13.08 7.19
CA GLY A 33 -12.24 13.48 7.03
C GLY A 33 -13.21 12.47 7.65
N LEU A 34 -12.94 11.19 7.44
CA LEU A 34 -13.77 10.14 8.02
C LEU A 34 -13.67 10.15 9.55
N TRP A 35 -12.48 10.35 10.07
CA TRP A 35 -12.27 10.40 11.51
C TRP A 35 -13.00 11.58 12.13
N LYS A 36 -12.90 12.73 11.48
CA LYS A 36 -13.55 13.93 11.98
C LYS A 36 -15.08 13.78 12.02
N ASN A 37 -15.64 13.08 11.03
CA ASN A 37 -17.08 12.88 10.93
C ASN A 37 -17.55 11.59 11.59
N GLU A 38 -16.64 10.91 12.29
CA GLU A 38 -16.94 9.71 13.06
C GLU A 38 -17.39 8.52 12.21
N TYR A 39 -16.95 8.47 10.96
CA TYR A 39 -17.19 7.32 10.09
C TYR A 39 -16.08 6.30 10.23
N TYR A 40 -15.84 5.84 11.44
CA TYR A 40 -14.69 4.98 11.72
C TYR A 40 -14.74 3.66 10.98
N TYR A 41 -15.92 3.19 10.68
CA TYR A 41 -16.08 1.90 9.99
C TYR A 41 -15.46 1.91 8.59
N ALA A 42 -15.36 3.06 7.96
CA ALA A 42 -14.80 3.16 6.61
C ALA A 42 -13.29 3.34 6.60
N ILE A 43 -12.67 3.61 7.74
CA ILE A 43 -11.24 3.89 7.78
C ILE A 43 -10.39 2.70 7.33
N PRO A 44 -10.59 1.46 7.87
CA PRO A 44 -9.75 0.35 7.42
C PRO A 44 -9.85 0.06 5.91
N PRO A 45 -11.07 -0.02 5.31
CA PRO A 45 -11.16 -0.25 3.87
C PRO A 45 -10.51 0.87 3.05
N VAL A 46 -10.69 2.12 3.46
CA VAL A 46 -10.10 3.25 2.75
C VAL A 46 -8.58 3.19 2.83
N CYS A 47 -8.03 2.88 4.00
CA CYS A 47 -6.59 2.73 4.14
C CYS A 47 -6.05 1.68 3.17
N MET A 48 -6.72 0.53 3.10
CA MET A 48 -6.27 -0.54 2.22
C MET A 48 -6.36 -0.15 0.75
N LEU A 49 -7.46 0.49 0.35
CA LEU A 49 -7.64 0.92 -1.03
C LEU A 49 -6.60 1.96 -1.44
N CYS A 50 -6.42 2.98 -0.62
CA CYS A 50 -5.49 4.05 -0.96
C CYS A 50 -4.04 3.59 -0.92
N TYR A 51 -3.71 2.75 0.05
CA TYR A 51 -2.36 2.19 0.11
C TYR A 51 -2.10 1.29 -1.11
N GLY A 52 -3.08 0.45 -1.45
CA GLY A 52 -2.96 -0.40 -2.62
C GLY A 52 -2.76 0.41 -3.90
N ALA A 53 -3.55 1.47 -4.07
CA ALA A 53 -3.41 2.35 -5.22
C ALA A 53 -2.03 3.02 -5.23
N ALA A 54 -1.54 3.44 -4.07
CA ALA A 54 -0.22 4.05 -3.96
C ALA A 54 0.87 3.06 -4.37
N VAL A 55 0.75 1.82 -3.94
CA VAL A 55 1.72 0.78 -4.28
C VAL A 55 1.70 0.48 -5.77
N VAL A 56 0.51 0.41 -6.38
CA VAL A 56 0.39 0.19 -7.82
C VAL A 56 1.04 1.34 -8.59
N CYS A 57 0.72 2.57 -8.22
CA CYS A 57 1.24 3.74 -8.92
C CYS A 57 2.74 3.88 -8.74
N GLY A 58 3.23 3.72 -7.52
CA GLY A 58 4.66 3.82 -7.26
C GLY A 58 5.42 2.64 -7.85
N GLY A 59 4.84 1.46 -7.73
CA GLY A 59 5.48 0.24 -8.17
C GLY A 59 5.47 0.01 -9.67
N ALA A 60 4.83 0.89 -10.43
CA ALA A 60 4.78 0.74 -11.89
C ALA A 60 6.18 0.71 -12.50
N PHE A 61 7.14 1.34 -11.84
CA PHE A 61 8.51 1.39 -12.32
C PHE A 61 9.44 0.50 -11.51
N SER A 62 8.88 -0.41 -10.72
CA SER A 62 9.65 -1.31 -9.87
C SER A 62 9.50 -2.74 -10.38
N VAL A 63 9.92 -3.72 -9.57
CA VAL A 63 9.72 -5.12 -9.95
C VAL A 63 8.24 -5.44 -10.00
N ARG A 64 7.88 -6.38 -10.86
CA ARG A 64 6.47 -6.70 -11.12
C ARG A 64 5.69 -7.11 -9.87
N VAL A 65 6.37 -7.70 -8.91
CA VAL A 65 5.71 -8.19 -7.71
C VAL A 65 5.06 -7.06 -6.91
N VAL A 66 5.68 -5.87 -6.92
CA VAL A 66 5.19 -4.75 -6.11
C VAL A 66 3.79 -4.29 -6.53
N PRO A 67 3.52 -3.99 -7.82
CA PRO A 67 2.15 -3.61 -8.19
C PRO A 67 1.14 -4.74 -7.99
N VAL A 68 1.57 -5.99 -8.08
CA VAL A 68 0.67 -7.12 -7.79
C VAL A 68 0.20 -7.05 -6.34
N MET A 69 1.11 -6.75 -5.41
CA MET A 69 0.73 -6.58 -4.01
C MET A 69 -0.28 -5.44 -3.86
N GLY A 70 -0.07 -4.34 -4.59
CA GLY A 70 -0.99 -3.21 -4.56
C GLY A 70 -2.39 -3.60 -4.99
N TRP A 71 -2.51 -4.36 -6.07
CA TRP A 71 -3.82 -4.84 -6.51
C TRP A 71 -4.47 -5.75 -5.49
N CYS A 72 -3.68 -6.56 -4.78
CA CYS A 72 -4.20 -7.39 -3.70
C CYS A 72 -4.78 -6.54 -2.59
N PHE A 73 -4.07 -5.48 -2.19
CA PHE A 73 -4.58 -4.56 -1.19
C PHE A 73 -5.88 -3.90 -1.62
N MET A 74 -5.95 -3.46 -2.88
CA MET A 74 -7.15 -2.82 -3.39
C MET A 74 -8.34 -3.79 -3.37
N SER A 75 -8.11 -5.02 -3.79
CA SER A 75 -9.16 -6.04 -3.78
C SER A 75 -9.67 -6.32 -2.38
N LEU A 76 -8.74 -6.48 -1.44
CA LEU A 76 -9.11 -6.73 -0.05
C LEU A 76 -9.80 -5.53 0.58
N GLY A 77 -9.37 -4.33 0.21
CA GLY A 77 -10.03 -3.11 0.69
C GLY A 77 -11.47 -3.02 0.22
N ALA A 78 -11.70 -3.33 -1.05
CA ALA A 78 -13.06 -3.34 -1.58
C ALA A 78 -13.90 -4.41 -0.88
N ALA A 79 -13.33 -5.58 -0.65
CA ALA A 79 -14.04 -6.65 0.07
C ALA A 79 -14.35 -6.23 1.49
N ALA A 80 -13.47 -5.47 2.13
CA ALA A 80 -13.70 -5.02 3.50
C ALA A 80 -14.93 -4.12 3.62
N PHE A 81 -15.25 -3.35 2.57
CA PHE A 81 -16.47 -2.56 2.58
C PHE A 81 -17.73 -3.42 2.59
N LEU A 82 -17.64 -4.63 2.04
CA LEU A 82 -18.77 -5.52 1.95
C LEU A 82 -18.95 -6.37 3.20
N LEU A 83 -17.95 -6.43 4.06
CA LEU A 83 -18.01 -7.21 5.28
C LEU A 83 -18.52 -6.38 6.44
N PRO A 84 -19.01 -7.03 7.51
CA PRO A 84 -19.43 -6.30 8.72
C PRO A 84 -18.27 -5.46 9.25
N THR A 85 -18.58 -4.31 9.81
CA THR A 85 -17.58 -3.37 10.31
C THR A 85 -16.68 -3.99 11.38
N THR A 86 -17.19 -5.00 12.09
CA THR A 86 -16.43 -5.69 13.12
C THR A 86 -15.12 -6.25 12.57
N TYR A 87 -15.11 -6.65 11.32
CA TYR A 87 -13.94 -7.30 10.72
C TYR A 87 -12.99 -6.34 10.01
N GLY A 88 -13.33 -5.05 9.96
CA GLY A 88 -12.51 -4.08 9.23
C GLY A 88 -11.08 -4.00 9.73
N ASN A 89 -10.91 -3.82 11.04
CA ASN A 89 -9.59 -3.73 11.63
C ASN A 89 -8.81 -5.02 11.50
N LEU A 90 -9.49 -6.14 11.65
CA LEU A 90 -8.86 -7.45 11.51
C LEU A 90 -8.35 -7.65 10.08
N MET A 91 -9.17 -7.31 9.09
CA MET A 91 -8.76 -7.41 7.69
C MET A 91 -7.61 -6.50 7.37
N MET A 92 -7.62 -5.28 7.91
CA MET A 92 -6.51 -4.36 7.70
C MET A 92 -5.23 -4.92 8.28
N ALA A 93 -5.27 -5.40 9.52
CA ALA A 93 -4.09 -5.95 10.17
C ALA A 93 -3.57 -7.18 9.42
N ALA A 94 -4.48 -8.07 9.03
CA ALA A 94 -4.09 -9.27 8.29
C ALA A 94 -3.47 -8.91 6.95
N SER A 95 -4.08 -7.96 6.21
CA SER A 95 -3.58 -7.57 4.90
C SER A 95 -2.20 -6.94 5.00
N PHE A 96 -2.04 -5.95 5.88
CA PHE A 96 -0.75 -5.30 6.02
C PHE A 96 0.31 -6.27 6.53
N GLY A 97 -0.04 -7.11 7.50
CA GLY A 97 0.92 -8.07 8.04
C GLY A 97 1.24 -9.17 7.05
N LEU A 98 0.23 -9.91 6.64
CA LEU A 98 0.45 -11.10 5.82
C LEU A 98 0.95 -10.77 4.41
N LEU A 99 0.38 -9.76 3.78
CA LEU A 99 0.81 -9.40 2.44
C LEU A 99 2.23 -8.88 2.43
N HIS A 100 2.59 -8.05 3.40
CA HIS A 100 3.96 -7.56 3.46
C HIS A 100 4.94 -8.68 3.74
N MET A 101 4.59 -9.61 4.63
CA MET A 101 5.47 -10.74 4.91
C MET A 101 5.60 -11.65 3.69
N ALA A 102 4.50 -11.97 3.05
CA ALA A 102 4.52 -12.86 1.89
C ALA A 102 5.27 -12.25 0.73
N PHE A 103 4.95 -11.00 0.37
CA PHE A 103 5.60 -10.36 -0.76
C PHE A 103 7.03 -9.98 -0.45
N GLY A 104 7.32 -9.62 0.80
CA GLY A 104 8.69 -9.38 1.23
C GLY A 104 9.55 -10.62 1.06
N ALA A 105 9.01 -11.78 1.45
CA ALA A 105 9.71 -13.05 1.30
C ALA A 105 9.95 -13.36 -0.18
N VAL A 106 8.95 -13.13 -1.03
CA VAL A 106 9.08 -13.36 -2.47
C VAL A 106 10.15 -12.46 -3.06
N ILE A 107 10.15 -11.19 -2.69
CA ILE A 107 11.14 -10.25 -3.20
C ILE A 107 12.54 -10.64 -2.76
N ALA A 108 12.70 -11.00 -1.49
CA ALA A 108 13.99 -11.42 -0.98
C ALA A 108 14.50 -12.65 -1.71
N LYS A 109 13.59 -13.58 -1.98
CA LYS A 109 13.98 -14.85 -2.60
C LYS A 109 14.29 -14.70 -4.08
N ARG A 110 13.47 -13.95 -4.80
CA ARG A 110 13.60 -13.83 -6.26
C ARG A 110 14.58 -12.75 -6.70
N TYR A 111 14.69 -11.68 -5.92
CA TYR A 111 15.47 -10.52 -6.32
C TYR A 111 16.64 -10.24 -5.39
N GLY A 112 16.91 -11.16 -4.49
CA GLY A 112 18.09 -11.06 -3.64
C GLY A 112 17.98 -10.05 -2.52
N GLY A 113 16.77 -9.67 -2.22
CA GLY A 113 16.57 -8.83 -1.11
C GLY A 113 16.17 -7.49 -1.33
#